data_b7d705a4e2d935a86cd0782ec0342029
#
_entry.id   b7d705a4e2d935a86cd0782ec0342029
#
_cell.length_a   1.000
_cell.length_b   1.000
_cell.length_c   1.000
_cell.angle_alpha   90.00
_cell.angle_beta   90.00
_cell.angle_gamma   90.00
#
_symmetry.space_group_name_H-M   'P 1'
#
loop_
_entity.id
_entity.type
_entity.pdbx_description
1 polymer ?
#
loop_
_entity_poly.entity_id
_entity_poly.type
_entity_poly.pdbx_seq_one_letter_code
_entity_poly.pdbx_strand_id
1 'polypeptide(L)'
;MLEAAGLASTDRLRIVDPLGYLEFLGLVKAAALVVTDSGGIQEETTVLGVPCLTVRPNTERPITITHGTNRLLEPEGVVPAVREILAHGQERPSEAPPLWDGHAGERIGDVLVDWLAARG
;
A
#
# COMPACT_ATOMS: atom_id res chain seq x y z
N MET A 1 6.26 -21.80 8.69
CA MET A 1 7.32 -21.24 7.83
C MET A 1 8.26 -20.31 8.58
N LEU A 2 7.76 -19.30 9.29
CA LEU A 2 8.61 -18.40 10.09
C LEU A 2 9.33 -19.14 11.23
N GLU A 3 8.67 -20.05 11.89
CA GLU A 3 9.27 -20.91 12.92
C GLU A 3 10.38 -21.79 12.36
N ALA A 4 10.20 -22.35 11.15
CA ALA A 4 11.22 -23.13 10.45
C ALA A 4 12.44 -22.28 10.09
N ALA A 5 12.29 -20.96 9.90
CA ALA A 5 13.38 -20.02 9.72
C ALA A 5 14.01 -19.53 11.04
N GLY A 6 13.59 -20.08 12.18
CA GLY A 6 14.09 -19.70 13.50
C GLY A 6 13.55 -18.37 14.02
N LEU A 7 12.48 -17.86 13.41
CA LEU A 7 11.85 -16.61 13.82
C LEU A 7 10.74 -16.90 14.85
N ALA A 8 10.80 -16.20 15.98
CA ALA A 8 9.80 -16.24 17.02
C ALA A 8 9.50 -14.81 17.51
N SER A 9 8.34 -14.61 18.10
CA SER A 9 8.00 -13.33 18.70
C SER A 9 8.98 -12.96 19.81
N THR A 10 9.37 -11.68 19.84
CA THR A 10 10.23 -11.07 20.85
C THR A 10 9.61 -9.77 21.34
N ASP A 11 10.26 -9.06 22.24
CA ASP A 11 9.81 -7.72 22.67
C ASP A 11 9.74 -6.71 21.53
N ARG A 12 10.48 -6.94 20.46
CA ARG A 12 10.56 -6.05 19.27
C ARG A 12 9.97 -6.66 18.00
N LEU A 13 9.68 -7.94 18.01
CA LEU A 13 9.12 -8.67 16.87
C LEU A 13 7.87 -9.42 17.32
N ARG A 14 6.74 -9.08 16.73
CA ARG A 14 5.48 -9.80 16.97
C ARG A 14 5.07 -10.57 15.71
N ILE A 15 4.96 -11.87 15.87
CA ILE A 15 4.41 -12.75 14.84
C ILE A 15 2.98 -13.05 15.28
N VAL A 16 2.03 -12.71 14.41
CA VAL A 16 0.60 -12.83 14.70
C VAL A 16 -0.10 -13.63 13.63
N ASP A 17 -1.21 -14.26 13.98
CA ASP A 17 -2.10 -14.87 12.99
C ASP A 17 -2.71 -13.80 12.08
N PRO A 18 -3.22 -14.19 10.89
CA PRO A 18 -3.91 -13.25 10.01
C PRO A 18 -5.02 -12.48 10.75
N LEU A 19 -5.02 -11.17 10.58
CA LEU A 19 -6.00 -10.27 11.17
C LEU A 19 -7.20 -10.09 10.24
N GLY A 20 -8.36 -9.71 10.80
CA GLY A 20 -9.46 -9.21 10.00
C GLY A 20 -9.10 -7.92 9.27
N TYR A 21 -9.82 -7.61 8.19
CA TYR A 21 -9.50 -6.47 7.32
C TYR A 21 -9.43 -5.13 8.09
N LEU A 22 -10.41 -4.83 8.92
CA LEU A 22 -10.44 -3.56 9.66
C LEU A 22 -9.33 -3.46 10.71
N GLU A 23 -9.03 -4.55 11.39
CA GLU A 23 -7.95 -4.62 12.37
C GLU A 23 -6.60 -4.43 11.68
N PHE A 24 -6.39 -5.10 10.55
CA PHE A 24 -5.18 -4.96 9.75
C PHE A 24 -5.04 -3.54 9.21
N LEU A 25 -6.10 -2.95 8.69
CA LEU A 25 -6.09 -1.58 8.19
C LEU A 25 -5.76 -0.57 9.30
N GLY A 26 -6.28 -0.78 10.51
CA GLY A 26 -5.94 0.03 11.67
C GLY A 26 -4.45 -0.04 12.03
N LEU A 27 -3.88 -1.25 11.94
CA LEU A 27 -2.45 -1.45 12.17
C LEU A 27 -1.60 -0.75 11.10
N VAL A 28 -1.96 -0.88 9.84
CA VAL A 28 -1.29 -0.19 8.72
C VAL A 28 -1.34 1.33 8.91
N LYS A 29 -2.49 1.87 9.26
CA LYS A 29 -2.66 3.31 9.49
C LYS A 29 -1.75 3.85 10.60
N ALA A 30 -1.49 3.05 11.62
CA ALA A 30 -0.62 3.42 12.74
C ALA A 30 0.86 3.13 12.49
N ALA A 31 1.20 2.45 11.41
CA ALA A 31 2.57 2.07 11.11
C ALA A 31 3.43 3.25 10.66
N ALA A 32 4.70 3.24 11.01
CA ALA A 32 5.68 4.18 10.48
C ALA A 32 5.97 3.93 9.00
N LEU A 33 5.96 2.67 8.59
CA LEU A 33 6.08 2.20 7.21
C LEU A 33 5.56 0.77 7.11
N VAL A 34 5.33 0.32 5.88
CA VAL A 34 4.94 -1.06 5.57
C VAL A 34 5.95 -1.65 4.58
N VAL A 35 6.33 -2.90 4.80
CA VAL A 35 7.12 -3.69 3.85
C VAL A 35 6.24 -4.86 3.40
N THR A 36 6.05 -5.01 2.09
CA THR A 36 5.11 -6.00 1.55
C THR A 36 5.50 -6.44 0.14
N ASP A 37 4.94 -7.54 -0.30
CA ASP A 37 4.93 -7.97 -1.71
C ASP A 37 3.51 -7.92 -2.32
N SER A 38 2.52 -7.46 -1.56
CA SER A 38 1.11 -7.44 -1.94
C SER A 38 0.74 -6.22 -2.80
N GLY A 39 -0.02 -6.45 -3.88
CA GLY A 39 -0.54 -5.39 -4.74
C GLY A 39 -1.58 -4.48 -4.07
N GLY A 40 -2.53 -5.04 -3.34
CA GLY A 40 -3.61 -4.28 -2.71
C GLY A 40 -3.13 -3.31 -1.62
N ILE A 41 -2.12 -3.70 -0.86
CA ILE A 41 -1.53 -2.87 0.21
C ILE A 41 -0.97 -1.55 -0.35
N GLN A 42 -0.44 -1.56 -1.56
CA GLN A 42 0.12 -0.37 -2.22
C GLN A 42 -0.93 0.75 -2.39
N GLU A 43 -2.15 0.39 -2.71
CA GLU A 43 -3.26 1.34 -2.84
C GLU A 43 -3.71 1.86 -1.47
N GLU A 44 -3.87 0.98 -0.50
CA GLU A 44 -4.29 1.33 0.86
C GLU A 44 -3.29 2.26 1.55
N THR A 45 -1.99 1.96 1.47
CA THR A 45 -0.95 2.82 2.02
C THR A 45 -0.89 4.18 1.33
N THR A 46 -1.15 4.24 0.04
CA THR A 46 -1.24 5.51 -0.71
C THR A 46 -2.38 6.37 -0.18
N VAL A 47 -3.58 5.80 0.00
CA VAL A 47 -4.73 6.52 0.56
C VAL A 47 -4.46 6.98 1.99
N LEU A 48 -3.83 6.14 2.81
CA LEU A 48 -3.53 6.44 4.21
C LEU A 48 -2.32 7.35 4.39
N GLY A 49 -1.53 7.57 3.35
CA GLY A 49 -0.30 8.35 3.43
C GLY A 49 0.83 7.65 4.19
N VAL A 50 0.82 6.33 4.26
CA VAL A 50 1.83 5.52 4.94
C VAL A 50 2.91 5.09 3.95
N PRO A 51 4.21 5.28 4.24
CA PRO A 51 5.28 4.79 3.39
C PRO A 51 5.17 3.29 3.16
N CYS A 52 5.30 2.86 1.89
CA CYS A 52 5.21 1.47 1.50
C CYS A 52 6.43 1.06 0.69
N LEU A 53 7.10 0.02 1.15
CA LEU A 53 8.23 -0.61 0.47
C LEU A 53 7.75 -1.94 -0.11
N THR A 54 7.65 -2.03 -1.42
CA THR A 54 7.17 -3.23 -2.11
C THR A 54 8.35 -4.01 -2.66
N VAL A 55 8.53 -5.22 -2.15
CA VAL A 55 9.64 -6.11 -2.54
C VAL A 55 9.22 -6.90 -3.77
N ARG A 56 9.24 -6.23 -4.91
CA ARG A 56 8.88 -6.79 -6.22
C ARG A 56 9.65 -6.09 -7.34
N PRO A 57 9.93 -6.78 -8.46
CA PRO A 57 10.57 -6.17 -9.62
C PRO A 57 9.65 -5.21 -10.38
N ASN A 58 8.33 -5.35 -10.23
CA ASN A 58 7.34 -4.53 -10.93
C ASN A 58 6.07 -4.35 -10.10
N THR A 59 5.18 -3.49 -10.57
CA THR A 59 3.85 -3.32 -10.00
C THR A 59 2.81 -3.14 -11.11
N GLU A 60 1.61 -3.66 -10.87
CA GLU A 60 0.42 -3.42 -11.68
C GLU A 60 -0.23 -2.06 -11.32
N ARG A 61 0.32 -1.34 -10.35
CA ARG A 61 -0.22 -0.10 -9.82
C ARG A 61 0.80 1.04 -9.84
N PRO A 62 1.29 1.42 -11.04
CA PRO A 62 2.34 2.42 -11.15
C PRO A 62 1.96 3.77 -10.53
N ILE A 63 0.68 4.09 -10.46
CA ILE A 63 0.19 5.33 -9.86
C ILE A 63 0.54 5.44 -8.36
N THR A 64 0.69 4.32 -7.66
CA THR A 64 1.10 4.33 -6.25
C THR A 64 2.55 4.75 -6.06
N ILE A 65 3.36 4.65 -7.11
CA ILE A 65 4.75 5.14 -7.14
C ILE A 65 4.80 6.60 -7.55
N THR A 66 4.15 6.94 -8.66
CA THR A 66 4.22 8.30 -9.24
C THR A 66 3.44 9.33 -8.43
N HIS A 67 2.33 8.93 -7.80
CA HIS A 67 1.42 9.81 -7.05
C HIS A 67 1.12 9.29 -5.64
N GLY A 68 1.84 8.29 -5.17
CA GLY A 68 1.59 7.65 -3.89
C GLY A 68 2.86 7.52 -3.04
N THR A 69 2.79 6.62 -2.09
CA THR A 69 3.82 6.40 -1.07
C THR A 69 4.65 5.15 -1.34
N ASN A 70 4.43 4.47 -2.47
CA ASN A 70 5.03 3.19 -2.77
C ASN A 70 6.40 3.33 -3.44
N ARG A 71 7.34 2.48 -3.03
CA ARG A 71 8.67 2.30 -3.65
C ARG A 71 8.89 0.82 -3.92
N LEU A 72 9.30 0.49 -5.14
CA LEU A 72 9.73 -0.87 -5.47
C LEU A 72 11.19 -1.08 -5.09
N LEU A 73 11.50 -2.19 -4.47
CA LEU A 73 12.84 -2.54 -4.01
C LEU A 73 13.15 -4.01 -4.27
N GLU A 74 14.43 -4.29 -4.52
CA GLU A 74 14.97 -5.62 -4.34
C GLU A 74 15.19 -5.90 -2.84
N PRO A 75 15.25 -7.18 -2.41
CA PRO A 75 15.41 -7.52 -0.99
C PRO A 75 16.58 -6.81 -0.30
N GLU A 76 17.69 -6.64 -0.98
CA GLU A 76 18.89 -5.98 -0.45
C GLU A 76 18.69 -4.49 -0.16
N GLY A 77 17.74 -3.86 -0.84
CA GLY A 77 17.41 -2.45 -0.67
C GLY A 77 16.51 -2.16 0.53
N VAL A 78 15.88 -3.18 1.15
CA VAL A 78 14.88 -2.99 2.20
C VAL A 78 15.48 -2.33 3.45
N VAL A 79 16.56 -2.89 3.99
CA VAL A 79 17.15 -2.38 5.23
C VAL A 79 17.64 -0.94 5.11
N PRO A 80 18.38 -0.55 4.05
CA PRO A 80 18.76 0.85 3.84
C PRO A 80 17.55 1.78 3.74
N ALA A 81 16.51 1.40 2.99
CA ALA A 81 15.30 2.20 2.82
C ALA A 81 14.52 2.37 4.13
N VAL A 82 14.38 1.31 4.92
CA VAL A 82 13.75 1.37 6.25
C VAL A 82 14.50 2.34 7.16
N ARG A 83 15.82 2.26 7.20
CA ARG A 83 16.65 3.17 8.01
C ARG A 83 16.49 4.63 7.58
N GLU A 84 16.47 4.88 6.28
CA GLU A 84 16.26 6.21 5.72
C GLU A 84 14.90 6.79 6.16
N ILE A 85 13.82 6.02 5.99
CA ILE A 85 12.47 6.46 6.36
C ILE A 85 12.35 6.69 7.87
N LEU A 86 12.89 5.82 8.69
CA LEU A 86 12.84 5.97 10.15
C LEU A 86 13.65 7.16 10.65
N ALA A 87 14.76 7.52 9.95
CA ALA A 87 15.61 8.63 10.32
C ALA A 87 15.07 9.98 9.84
N HIS A 88 14.52 10.04 8.61
CA HIS A 88 14.21 11.30 7.93
C HIS A 88 12.74 11.42 7.52
N GLY A 89 11.96 10.37 7.66
CA GLY A 89 10.60 10.29 7.11
C GLY A 89 10.62 10.09 5.59
N GLN A 90 9.45 10.11 4.99
CA GLN A 90 9.26 10.09 3.54
C GLN A 90 8.34 11.24 3.15
N GLU A 91 8.70 11.96 2.10
CA GLU A 91 7.82 12.97 1.54
C GLU A 91 6.50 12.34 1.10
N ARG A 92 5.41 12.98 1.48
CA ARG A 92 4.07 12.59 1.04
C ARG A 92 3.69 13.42 -0.16
N PRO A 93 3.03 12.83 -1.16
CA PRO A 93 2.45 13.61 -2.24
C PRO A 93 1.53 14.69 -1.69
N SER A 94 1.59 15.87 -2.25
CA SER A 94 0.73 17.00 -1.84
C SER A 94 -0.73 16.80 -2.26
N GLU A 95 -0.96 15.94 -3.25
CA GLU A 95 -2.28 15.67 -3.81
C GLU A 95 -2.50 14.16 -3.91
N ALA A 96 -3.76 13.74 -3.75
CA ALA A 96 -4.16 12.36 -4.00
C ALA A 96 -3.96 12.01 -5.49
N PRO A 97 -3.78 10.73 -5.82
CA PRO A 97 -3.76 10.31 -7.22
C PRO A 97 -5.01 10.79 -7.97
N PRO A 98 -4.89 11.15 -9.24
CA PRO A 98 -6.04 11.62 -10.04
C PRO A 98 -7.21 10.63 -9.98
N LEU A 99 -8.41 11.14 -9.81
CA LEU A 99 -9.66 10.38 -9.72
C LEU A 99 -9.85 9.53 -8.44
N TRP A 100 -8.94 9.62 -7.48
CA TRP A 100 -9.06 8.95 -6.17
C TRP A 100 -9.80 9.85 -5.18
N ASP A 101 -11.03 10.17 -5.50
CA ASP A 101 -11.86 11.12 -4.76
C ASP A 101 -13.12 10.50 -4.13
N GLY A 102 -13.28 9.18 -4.24
CA GLY A 102 -14.46 8.49 -3.73
C GLY A 102 -15.67 8.47 -4.66
N HIS A 103 -15.55 9.03 -5.88
CA HIS A 103 -16.67 9.17 -6.83
C HIS A 103 -16.55 8.25 -8.05
N ALA A 104 -15.72 7.21 -8.00
CA ALA A 104 -15.54 6.27 -9.11
C ALA A 104 -16.85 5.55 -9.48
N GLY A 105 -17.65 5.15 -8.48
CA GLY A 105 -18.93 4.50 -8.70
C GLY A 105 -19.93 5.36 -9.49
N GLU A 106 -19.99 6.64 -9.19
CA GLU A 106 -20.84 7.60 -9.90
C GLU A 106 -20.43 7.71 -11.38
N ARG A 107 -19.13 7.89 -11.64
CA ARG A 107 -18.60 7.96 -13.01
C ARG A 107 -18.86 6.69 -13.81
N ILE A 108 -18.69 5.52 -13.17
CA ILE A 108 -18.99 4.24 -13.81
C ILE A 108 -20.47 4.13 -14.12
N GLY A 109 -21.34 4.54 -13.20
CA GLY A 109 -22.78 4.57 -13.40
C GLY A 109 -23.18 5.43 -14.59
N ASP A 110 -22.65 6.64 -14.68
CA ASP A 110 -22.93 7.57 -15.79
C ASP A 110 -22.51 6.97 -17.13
N VAL A 111 -21.29 6.41 -17.22
CA VAL A 111 -20.81 5.76 -18.45
C VAL A 111 -21.71 4.58 -18.83
N LEU A 112 -22.15 3.77 -17.88
CA LEU A 112 -23.02 2.62 -18.15
C LEU A 112 -24.40 3.06 -18.63
N VAL A 113 -24.98 4.10 -18.05
CA VAL A 113 -26.27 4.67 -18.47
C VAL A 113 -26.18 5.17 -19.91
N ASP A 114 -25.15 5.97 -20.23
CA ASP A 114 -24.93 6.51 -21.58
C ASP A 114 -24.72 5.38 -22.59
N TRP A 115 -23.92 4.39 -22.23
CA TRP A 115 -23.68 3.23 -23.12
C TRP A 115 -24.95 2.42 -23.38
N LEU A 116 -25.78 2.17 -22.35
CA LEU A 116 -27.04 1.47 -22.51
C LEU A 116 -28.06 2.28 -23.35
N ALA A 117 -28.13 3.58 -23.14
CA ALA A 117 -28.98 4.47 -23.91
C ALA A 117 -28.59 4.50 -25.41
N ALA A 118 -27.31 4.46 -25.73
CA ALA A 118 -26.81 4.40 -27.09
C ALA A 118 -27.11 3.07 -27.80
N ARG A 119 -27.34 1.98 -27.05
CA ARG A 119 -27.68 0.65 -27.60
C ARG A 119 -29.18 0.44 -27.77
N GLY A 120 -29.98 1.18 -27.06
CA GLY A 120 -31.44 1.15 -27.15
C GLY A 120 -31.93 1.89 -28.36
#